data_1af31dcd2ad25a879edc2b8ab88f9c26
#
_entry.id   1af31dcd2ad25a879edc2b8ab88f9c26
#
_cell.length_a   1.000
_cell.length_b   1.000
_cell.length_c   1.000
_cell.angle_alpha   90.00
_cell.angle_beta   90.00
_cell.angle_gamma   90.00
#
_symmetry.space_group_name_H-M   'P 1'
#
loop_
_entity.id
_entity.type
_entity.pdbx_description
1 polymer ?
#
loop_
_entity_poly.entity_id
_entity_poly.type
_entity_poly.pdbx_seq_one_letter_code
_entity_poly.pdbx_strand_id
1 'polypeptide(L)'
;MDETALAQQVGQVMFANDRATRETVGMDLLSCTPGRARMRMVVQDKHLNGHQTCHGGFIFTLADSTFAFACNSHNHNAVAAACSIEFLKPAHLGDELLTVGVEQVLSGRHGIYDVKVTNQRGETVALFRGKSAQIPGTVVNP
;
A
#
# COMPACT_ATOMS: atom_id res chain seq x y z
N MET A 1 3.59 -6.07 24.21
CA MET A 1 2.71 -5.58 23.11
C MET A 1 2.42 -6.75 22.20
N ASP A 2 1.17 -7.02 21.91
CA ASP A 2 0.85 -8.10 20.99
C ASP A 2 1.15 -7.70 19.53
N GLU A 3 1.11 -8.66 18.63
CA GLU A 3 1.47 -8.43 17.22
C GLU A 3 0.56 -7.43 16.54
N THR A 4 -0.73 -7.44 16.86
CA THR A 4 -1.70 -6.51 16.27
C THR A 4 -1.44 -5.08 16.73
N ALA A 5 -1.21 -4.88 18.03
CA ALA A 5 -0.89 -3.56 18.57
C ALA A 5 0.43 -3.04 18.01
N LEU A 6 1.43 -3.92 17.85
CA LEU A 6 2.71 -3.56 17.24
C LEU A 6 2.55 -3.13 15.79
N ALA A 7 1.78 -3.88 15.00
CA ALA A 7 1.53 -3.54 13.60
C ALA A 7 0.80 -2.20 13.46
N GLN A 8 -0.17 -1.92 14.33
CA GLN A 8 -0.86 -0.63 14.35
C GLN A 8 0.11 0.52 14.63
N GLN A 9 1.00 0.35 15.59
CA GLN A 9 2.01 1.37 15.93
C GLN A 9 2.98 1.59 14.76
N VAL A 10 3.43 0.52 14.12
CA VAL A 10 4.28 0.59 12.93
C VAL A 10 3.59 1.41 11.83
N GLY A 11 2.33 1.10 11.54
CA GLY A 11 1.56 1.82 10.54
C GLY A 11 1.43 3.30 10.85
N GLN A 12 1.12 3.65 12.09
CA GLN A 12 0.98 5.04 12.52
C GLN A 12 2.29 5.83 12.36
N VAL A 13 3.41 5.25 12.77
CA VAL A 13 4.72 5.90 12.69
C VAL A 13 5.15 6.07 11.23
N MET A 14 5.02 5.03 10.42
CA MET A 14 5.36 5.10 8.99
C MET A 14 4.50 6.13 8.27
N PHE A 15 3.19 6.12 8.50
CA PHE A 15 2.28 7.04 7.84
C PHE A 15 2.59 8.50 8.22
N ALA A 16 2.84 8.77 9.49
CA ALA A 16 3.18 10.11 9.97
C ALA A 16 4.45 10.67 9.31
N ASN A 17 5.40 9.80 8.97
CA ASN A 17 6.68 10.18 8.37
C ASN A 17 6.68 10.11 6.84
N ASP A 18 5.64 9.56 6.24
CA ASP A 18 5.57 9.34 4.80
C ASP A 18 4.87 10.52 4.11
N ARG A 19 5.65 11.53 3.73
CA ARG A 19 5.12 12.73 3.07
C ARG A 19 4.54 12.43 1.69
N ALA A 20 5.17 11.53 0.94
CA ALA A 20 4.73 11.20 -0.41
C ALA A 20 3.32 10.61 -0.38
N THR A 21 3.08 9.64 0.49
CA THR A 21 1.79 9.00 0.65
C THR A 21 0.74 9.97 1.21
N ARG A 22 1.09 10.63 2.31
CA ARG A 22 0.15 11.43 3.11
C ARG A 22 -0.15 12.79 2.47
N GLU A 23 0.88 13.51 2.03
CA GLU A 23 0.74 14.89 1.56
C GLU A 23 0.69 14.99 0.04
N THR A 24 1.68 14.43 -0.64
CA THR A 24 1.84 14.62 -2.09
C THR A 24 0.73 13.91 -2.86
N VAL A 25 0.47 12.65 -2.56
CA VAL A 25 -0.56 11.87 -3.25
C VAL A 25 -1.92 11.98 -2.55
N GLY A 26 -1.94 12.10 -1.23
CA GLY A 26 -3.17 12.27 -0.47
C GLY A 26 -3.90 10.96 -0.21
N MET A 27 -3.16 9.93 0.18
CA MET A 27 -3.71 8.64 0.58
C MET A 27 -3.98 8.61 2.07
N ASP A 28 -4.91 7.76 2.49
CA ASP A 28 -5.19 7.48 3.89
C ASP A 28 -4.85 6.03 4.22
N LEU A 29 -4.23 5.82 5.38
CA LEU A 29 -4.02 4.48 5.93
C LEU A 29 -5.25 4.11 6.76
N LEU A 30 -5.96 3.06 6.36
CA LEU A 30 -7.16 2.61 7.06
C LEU A 30 -6.86 1.60 8.16
N SER A 31 -5.94 0.66 7.89
CA SER A 31 -5.54 -0.33 8.88
C SER A 31 -4.19 -0.93 8.53
N CYS A 32 -3.46 -1.34 9.57
CA CYS A 32 -2.21 -2.08 9.46
C CYS A 32 -2.23 -3.16 10.55
N THR A 33 -2.26 -4.41 10.13
CA THR A 33 -2.26 -5.59 11.00
C THR A 33 -1.16 -6.54 10.54
N PRO A 34 -0.81 -7.59 11.27
CA PRO A 34 0.30 -8.45 10.87
C PRO A 34 0.13 -9.02 9.46
N GLY A 35 1.05 -8.67 8.57
CA GLY A 35 1.06 -9.10 7.17
C GLY A 35 -0.05 -8.49 6.31
N ARG A 36 -0.73 -7.44 6.78
CA ARG A 36 -1.90 -6.91 6.09
C ARG A 36 -2.01 -5.41 6.26
N ALA A 37 -2.41 -4.72 5.18
CA ALA A 37 -2.70 -3.29 5.24
C ALA A 37 -3.84 -2.93 4.30
N ARG A 38 -4.56 -1.86 4.64
CA ARG A 38 -5.63 -1.31 3.81
C ARG A 38 -5.45 0.20 3.71
N MET A 39 -5.63 0.73 2.51
CA MET A 39 -5.52 2.16 2.24
C MET A 39 -6.67 2.65 1.36
N ARG A 40 -6.76 3.96 1.27
CA ARG A 40 -7.82 4.65 0.51
C ARG A 40 -7.23 5.87 -0.18
N MET A 41 -7.70 6.14 -1.40
CA MET A 41 -7.40 7.38 -2.12
C MET A 41 -8.63 7.79 -2.94
N VAL A 42 -9.07 9.03 -2.81
CA VAL A 42 -10.05 9.61 -3.74
C VAL A 42 -9.30 10.21 -4.91
N VAL A 43 -9.70 9.85 -6.13
CA VAL A 43 -9.06 10.38 -7.35
C VAL A 43 -9.40 11.86 -7.48
N GLN A 44 -8.37 12.70 -7.43
CA GLN A 44 -8.45 14.14 -7.54
C GLN A 44 -7.96 14.61 -8.92
N ASP A 45 -8.22 15.86 -9.25
CA ASP A 45 -7.78 16.44 -10.51
C ASP A 45 -6.27 16.27 -10.74
N LYS A 46 -5.48 16.47 -9.70
CA LYS A 46 -4.01 16.31 -9.76
C LYS A 46 -3.54 14.89 -10.09
N HIS A 47 -4.43 13.90 -10.00
CA HIS A 47 -4.11 12.50 -10.31
C HIS A 47 -4.40 12.14 -11.78
N LEU A 48 -5.05 13.02 -12.54
CA LEU A 48 -5.51 12.72 -13.89
C LEU A 48 -4.38 12.82 -14.92
N ASN A 49 -4.42 11.90 -15.87
CA ASN A 49 -3.55 11.91 -17.05
C ASN A 49 -4.22 12.69 -18.22
N GLY A 50 -3.60 12.68 -19.40
CA GLY A 50 -4.13 13.36 -20.57
C GLY A 50 -5.42 12.80 -21.13
N HIS A 51 -5.83 11.61 -20.71
CA HIS A 51 -7.10 10.97 -21.08
C HIS A 51 -8.21 11.21 -20.07
N GLN A 52 -7.98 12.05 -19.06
CA GLN A 52 -8.94 12.36 -17.98
C GLN A 52 -9.27 11.12 -17.11
N THR A 53 -8.32 10.19 -16.99
CA THR A 53 -8.41 9.07 -16.06
C THR A 53 -7.26 9.15 -15.06
N CYS A 54 -7.39 8.46 -13.94
CA CYS A 54 -6.32 8.41 -12.94
C CYS A 54 -5.05 7.85 -13.59
N HIS A 55 -3.95 8.59 -13.48
CA HIS A 55 -2.67 8.14 -14.00
C HIS A 55 -2.26 6.83 -13.31
N GLY A 56 -1.84 5.84 -14.13
CA GLY A 56 -1.44 4.53 -13.61
C GLY A 56 -0.33 4.60 -12.57
N GLY A 57 0.53 5.61 -12.65
CA GLY A 57 1.57 5.84 -11.65
C GLY A 57 1.02 6.12 -10.25
N PHE A 58 -0.14 6.76 -10.14
CA PHE A 58 -0.78 6.98 -8.83
C PHE A 58 -1.48 5.72 -8.31
N ILE A 59 -2.09 4.94 -9.20
CA ILE A 59 -2.64 3.64 -8.83
C ILE A 59 -1.52 2.73 -8.34
N PHE A 60 -0.38 2.71 -9.04
CA PHE A 60 0.80 1.98 -8.62
C PHE A 60 1.28 2.44 -7.24
N THR A 61 1.39 3.75 -7.03
CA THR A 61 1.87 4.30 -5.75
C THR A 61 0.94 3.91 -4.60
N LEU A 62 -0.37 3.92 -4.83
CA LEU A 62 -1.35 3.49 -3.84
C LEU A 62 -1.15 2.01 -3.46
N ALA A 63 -0.99 1.14 -4.46
CA ALA A 63 -0.74 -0.28 -4.24
C ALA A 63 0.62 -0.54 -3.58
N ASP A 64 1.66 0.15 -4.03
CA ASP A 64 3.02 0.05 -3.49
C ASP A 64 3.09 0.51 -2.04
N SER A 65 2.39 1.60 -1.71
CA SER A 65 2.31 2.09 -0.32
C SER A 65 1.61 1.07 0.58
N THR A 66 0.52 0.49 0.11
CA THR A 66 -0.18 -0.57 0.84
C THR A 66 0.74 -1.76 1.10
N PHE A 67 1.49 -2.17 0.09
CA PHE A 67 2.51 -3.21 0.20
C PHE A 67 3.58 -2.85 1.23
N ALA A 68 4.05 -1.60 1.23
CA ALA A 68 5.07 -1.14 2.18
C ALA A 68 4.59 -1.25 3.63
N PHE A 69 3.36 -0.84 3.93
CA PHE A 69 2.79 -0.98 5.27
C PHE A 69 2.64 -2.45 5.66
N ALA A 70 2.16 -3.29 4.75
CA ALA A 70 1.99 -4.71 5.02
C ALA A 70 3.33 -5.40 5.31
N CYS A 71 4.36 -5.15 4.50
CA CYS A 71 5.65 -5.83 4.67
C CYS A 71 6.47 -5.30 5.86
N ASN A 72 6.19 -4.11 6.36
CA ASN A 72 6.82 -3.58 7.57
C ASN A 72 6.03 -3.87 8.84
N SER A 73 4.83 -4.44 8.72
CA SER A 73 3.90 -4.62 9.84
C SER A 73 4.42 -5.52 10.97
N HIS A 74 5.40 -6.37 10.68
CA HIS A 74 6.06 -7.22 11.66
C HIS A 74 7.16 -6.50 12.45
N ASN A 75 7.35 -5.22 12.17
CA ASN A 75 8.40 -4.38 12.79
C ASN A 75 9.83 -4.80 12.40
N HIS A 76 10.00 -5.33 11.20
CA HIS A 76 11.31 -5.51 10.58
C HIS A 76 11.36 -4.59 9.37
N ASN A 77 12.36 -3.73 9.30
CA ASN A 77 12.50 -2.85 8.14
C ASN A 77 12.57 -3.67 6.85
N ALA A 78 11.72 -3.32 5.90
CA ALA A 78 11.65 -4.01 4.62
C ALA A 78 11.42 -3.00 3.50
N VAL A 79 12.01 -3.29 2.35
CA VAL A 79 11.90 -2.46 1.14
C VAL A 79 11.45 -3.32 -0.02
N ALA A 80 10.97 -2.69 -1.09
CA ALA A 80 10.60 -3.39 -2.30
C ALA A 80 11.86 -3.89 -3.03
N ALA A 81 11.86 -5.17 -3.39
CA ALA A 81 12.89 -5.76 -4.25
C ALA A 81 12.40 -5.91 -5.69
N ALA A 82 11.09 -6.17 -5.90
CA ALA A 82 10.48 -6.26 -7.21
C ALA A 82 8.98 -6.03 -7.07
N CYS A 83 8.39 -5.44 -8.11
CA CYS A 83 6.95 -5.20 -8.15
C CYS A 83 6.42 -5.45 -9.56
N SER A 84 5.17 -5.89 -9.66
CA SER A 84 4.43 -5.97 -10.90
C SER A 84 2.99 -5.53 -10.66
N ILE A 85 2.36 -4.99 -11.70
CA ILE A 85 0.97 -4.55 -11.63
C ILE A 85 0.27 -4.84 -12.94
N GLU A 86 -1.00 -5.24 -12.84
CA GLU A 86 -1.91 -5.39 -13.95
C GLU A 86 -3.05 -4.38 -13.80
N PHE A 87 -3.21 -3.48 -14.77
CA PHE A 87 -4.30 -2.51 -14.78
C PHE A 87 -5.48 -3.10 -15.55
N LEU A 88 -6.63 -3.18 -14.90
CA LEU A 88 -7.80 -3.88 -15.44
C LEU A 88 -8.93 -2.93 -15.84
N LYS A 89 -9.12 -1.85 -15.08
CA LYS A 89 -10.15 -0.83 -15.34
C LYS A 89 -9.62 0.56 -15.11
N PRO A 90 -10.03 1.56 -15.90
CA PRO A 90 -9.67 2.95 -15.61
C PRO A 90 -10.37 3.42 -14.34
N ALA A 91 -9.73 4.31 -13.61
CA ALA A 91 -10.33 5.04 -12.51
C ALA A 91 -10.56 6.48 -12.94
N HIS A 92 -11.65 7.08 -12.48
CA HIS A 92 -12.10 8.40 -12.91
C HIS A 92 -12.11 9.39 -11.75
N LEU A 93 -12.14 10.68 -12.08
CA LEU A 93 -12.25 11.74 -11.08
C LEU A 93 -13.37 11.46 -10.11
N GLY A 94 -13.08 11.55 -8.83
CA GLY A 94 -14.04 11.31 -7.76
C GLY A 94 -14.20 9.86 -7.35
N ASP A 95 -13.63 8.91 -8.09
CA ASP A 95 -13.65 7.51 -7.66
C ASP A 95 -12.90 7.35 -6.34
N GLU A 96 -13.45 6.52 -5.47
CA GLU A 96 -12.80 6.13 -4.22
C GLU A 96 -12.09 4.79 -4.44
N LEU A 97 -10.77 4.81 -4.43
CA LEU A 97 -9.97 3.60 -4.57
C LEU A 97 -9.62 3.06 -3.19
N LEU A 98 -9.91 1.79 -3.00
CA LEU A 98 -9.59 1.05 -1.78
C LEU A 98 -8.60 -0.03 -2.10
N THR A 99 -7.65 -0.26 -1.19
CA THR A 99 -6.66 -1.32 -1.33
C THR A 99 -6.73 -2.29 -0.17
N VAL A 100 -6.43 -3.55 -0.47
CA VAL A 100 -6.16 -4.58 0.53
C VAL A 100 -4.89 -5.28 0.11
N GLY A 101 -3.86 -5.18 0.96
CA GLY A 101 -2.59 -5.86 0.77
C GLY A 101 -2.49 -7.02 1.75
N VAL A 102 -2.12 -8.20 1.26
CA VAL A 102 -2.07 -9.43 2.06
C VAL A 102 -0.77 -10.17 1.78
N GLU A 103 -0.09 -10.54 2.86
CA GLU A 103 1.09 -11.40 2.82
C GLU A 103 0.72 -12.78 2.30
N GLN A 104 1.45 -13.24 1.31
CA GLN A 104 1.26 -14.59 0.75
C GLN A 104 2.25 -15.57 1.35
N VAL A 105 3.51 -15.15 1.54
CA VAL A 105 4.58 -15.99 2.06
C VAL A 105 5.72 -15.13 2.59
N LEU A 106 6.35 -15.60 3.65
CA LEU A 106 7.66 -15.13 4.11
C LEU A 106 8.65 -16.28 3.94
N SER A 107 9.79 -16.00 3.29
CA SER A 107 10.84 -16.98 3.08
C SER A 107 12.20 -16.30 3.29
N GLY A 108 12.81 -16.52 4.44
CA GLY A 108 14.04 -15.85 4.83
C GLY A 108 13.84 -14.35 4.91
N ARG A 109 14.63 -13.58 4.17
CA ARG A 109 14.55 -12.12 4.13
C ARG A 109 13.52 -11.60 3.13
N HIS A 110 12.87 -12.45 2.38
CA HIS A 110 11.95 -12.07 1.32
C HIS A 110 10.51 -12.43 1.67
N GLY A 111 9.58 -11.61 1.18
CA GLY A 111 8.16 -11.87 1.29
C GLY A 111 7.46 -11.54 -0.01
N ILE A 112 6.36 -12.22 -0.28
CA ILE A 112 5.49 -11.93 -1.42
C ILE A 112 4.16 -11.43 -0.86
N TYR A 113 3.69 -10.32 -1.42
CA TYR A 113 2.46 -9.65 -1.01
C TYR A 113 1.62 -9.34 -2.24
N ASP A 114 0.32 -9.60 -2.14
CA ASP A 114 -0.62 -9.24 -3.19
C ASP A 114 -1.50 -8.08 -2.71
N VAL A 115 -1.70 -7.09 -3.58
CA VAL A 115 -2.56 -5.94 -3.31
C VAL A 115 -3.64 -5.88 -4.38
N LYS A 116 -4.89 -5.82 -3.94
CA LYS A 116 -6.03 -5.61 -4.80
C LYS A 116 -6.52 -4.18 -4.65
N VAL A 117 -6.68 -3.48 -5.78
CA VAL A 117 -7.24 -2.13 -5.83
C VAL A 117 -8.65 -2.21 -6.40
N THR A 118 -9.62 -1.72 -5.65
CA THR A 118 -11.04 -1.69 -6.06
C THR A 118 -11.58 -0.26 -6.02
N ASN A 119 -12.64 0.01 -6.79
CA ASN A 119 -13.36 1.27 -6.69
C ASN A 119 -14.57 1.12 -5.75
N GLN A 120 -15.36 2.20 -5.60
CA GLN A 120 -16.53 2.24 -4.71
C GLN A 120 -17.64 1.28 -5.13
N ARG A 121 -17.62 0.79 -6.36
CA ARG A 121 -18.60 -0.20 -6.86
C ARG A 121 -18.13 -1.64 -6.64
N GLY A 122 -16.96 -1.82 -6.01
CA GLY A 122 -16.36 -3.15 -5.80
C GLY A 122 -15.69 -3.74 -7.04
N GLU A 123 -15.54 -2.94 -8.11
CA GLU A 123 -14.87 -3.40 -9.32
C GLU A 123 -13.35 -3.40 -9.12
N THR A 124 -12.67 -4.43 -9.62
CA THR A 124 -11.22 -4.51 -9.56
C THR A 124 -10.59 -3.57 -10.57
N VAL A 125 -9.85 -2.59 -10.08
CA VAL A 125 -9.12 -1.61 -10.90
C VAL A 125 -7.74 -2.14 -11.27
N ALA A 126 -7.04 -2.75 -10.32
CA ALA A 126 -5.69 -3.27 -10.55
C ALA A 126 -5.37 -4.40 -9.58
N LEU A 127 -4.44 -5.26 -10.00
CA LEU A 127 -3.83 -6.28 -9.17
C LEU A 127 -2.32 -6.05 -9.17
N PHE A 128 -1.74 -6.03 -7.97
CA PHE A 128 -0.33 -5.74 -7.74
C PHE A 128 0.32 -6.88 -6.96
N ARG A 129 1.55 -7.21 -7.30
CA ARG A 129 2.38 -8.12 -6.51
C ARG A 129 3.70 -7.46 -6.20
N GLY A 130 4.09 -7.48 -4.91
CA GLY A 130 5.38 -6.98 -4.44
C GLY A 130 6.18 -8.08 -3.79
N LYS A 131 7.49 -8.07 -4.05
CA LYS A 131 8.48 -8.87 -3.33
C LYS A 131 9.25 -7.95 -2.40
N SER A 132 9.23 -8.22 -1.11
CA SER A 132 9.96 -7.45 -0.12
C SER A 132 11.32 -8.07 0.18
N ALA A 133 12.25 -7.22 0.63
CA ALA A 133 13.53 -7.65 1.18
C ALA A 133 13.73 -6.98 2.54
N GLN A 134 13.96 -7.76 3.58
CA GLN A 134 14.27 -7.22 4.89
C GLN A 134 15.66 -6.60 4.90
N ILE A 135 15.76 -5.45 5.56
CA ILE A 135 17.01 -4.75 5.84
C ILE A 135 17.16 -4.61 7.36
N PRO A 136 18.36 -4.30 7.87
CA PRO A 136 18.57 -4.20 9.32
C PRO A 136 17.68 -3.14 9.98
N GLY A 137 17.27 -3.41 11.22
CA GLY A 137 16.56 -2.48 12.07
C GLY A 137 15.06 -2.71 12.13
N THR A 138 14.42 -1.89 12.94
CA THR A 138 12.98 -1.90 13.17
C THR A 138 12.39 -0.53 12.87
N VAL A 139 11.08 -0.48 12.63
CA VAL A 139 10.37 0.79 12.41
C VAL A 139 10.18 1.52 13.74
N VAL A 140 9.82 0.78 14.78
CA VAL A 140 9.60 1.32 16.12
C VAL A 140 10.38 0.52 17.14
N ASN A 141 10.65 1.14 18.30
CA ASN A 141 11.19 0.44 19.47
C ASN A 141 10.01 0.05 20.35
N PRO A 142 9.71 -1.23 20.46
CA PRO A 142 8.56 -1.68 21.24
C PRO A 142 8.78 -1.52 22.75
#